data_9d21096cee632acb5eba46904881866c
#
_entry.id   9d21096cee632acb5eba46904881866c
#
_cell.length_a   1.000
_cell.length_b   1.000
_cell.length_c   1.000
_cell.angle_alpha   90.00
_cell.angle_beta   90.00
_cell.angle_gamma   90.00
#
_symmetry.space_group_name_H-M   'P 1'
#
loop_
_entity.id
_entity.type
_entity.pdbx_description
1 polymer ?
#
loop_
_entity_poly.entity_id
_entity_poly.type
_entity_poly.pdbx_seq_one_letter_code
_entity_poly.pdbx_strand_id
1 'polypeptide(L)'
;MQARMKEHPLTTEQIDSLLGSVPVGHLATLGENGFPYVTPVHFVFMNGHVYFHGLAAGQKLKNLRADSRVCFEVEGQHSFIQADVPCDTNTAYQSVIITGNAAVVNDRAVKIAVLDAIVAKHTPQHAGAAYPENMLKMTAVIEIKIQEITGKYYS
;
A
#
# COMPACT_ATOMS: atom_id res chain seq x y z
N MET A 1 -4.65 -19.63 -0.55
CA MET A 1 -5.06 -18.86 -1.77
C MET A 1 -6.54 -19.11 -2.01
N GLN A 2 -7.33 -18.05 -2.13
CA GLN A 2 -8.78 -18.14 -2.40
C GLN A 2 -9.04 -18.74 -3.80
N ALA A 3 -10.17 -19.47 -3.97
CA ALA A 3 -10.51 -20.10 -5.25
C ALA A 3 -10.49 -19.13 -6.44
N ARG A 4 -11.12 -17.96 -6.30
CA ARG A 4 -11.13 -16.91 -7.35
C ARG A 4 -9.75 -16.33 -7.70
N MET A 5 -8.77 -16.39 -6.80
CA MET A 5 -7.40 -15.98 -7.11
C MET A 5 -6.71 -16.96 -8.07
N LYS A 6 -7.16 -18.20 -8.11
CA LYS A 6 -6.64 -19.22 -9.04
C LYS A 6 -7.25 -19.14 -10.42
N GLU A 7 -8.49 -18.66 -10.49
CA GLU A 7 -9.26 -18.58 -11.74
C GLU A 7 -8.97 -17.29 -12.53
N HIS A 8 -8.74 -16.18 -11.82
CA HIS A 8 -8.53 -14.86 -12.39
C HIS A 8 -7.33 -14.14 -11.75
N PRO A 9 -6.10 -14.70 -11.85
CA PRO A 9 -4.92 -14.05 -11.29
C PRO A 9 -4.50 -12.85 -12.14
N LEU A 10 -4.07 -11.76 -11.50
CA LEU A 10 -3.33 -10.70 -12.18
C LEU A 10 -1.91 -11.19 -12.49
N THR A 11 -1.39 -10.78 -13.64
CA THR A 11 0.04 -10.99 -13.96
C THR A 11 0.91 -10.03 -13.13
N THR A 12 2.22 -10.30 -13.08
CA THR A 12 3.18 -9.42 -12.40
C THR A 12 3.11 -8.00 -12.95
N GLU A 13 3.04 -7.84 -14.27
CA GLU A 13 2.97 -6.54 -14.94
C GLU A 13 1.68 -5.79 -14.59
N GLN A 14 0.56 -6.50 -14.46
CA GLN A 14 -0.72 -5.91 -14.05
C GLN A 14 -0.67 -5.48 -12.58
N ILE A 15 -0.06 -6.28 -11.70
CA ILE A 15 0.17 -5.92 -10.30
C ILE A 15 1.04 -4.67 -10.20
N ASP A 16 2.17 -4.62 -10.91
CA ASP A 16 3.10 -3.49 -10.90
C ASP A 16 2.40 -2.21 -11.41
N SER A 17 1.62 -2.34 -12.48
CA SER A 17 0.84 -1.23 -13.04
C SER A 17 -0.19 -0.71 -12.05
N LEU A 18 -0.91 -1.59 -11.36
CA LEU A 18 -1.90 -1.21 -10.36
C LEU A 18 -1.23 -0.50 -9.17
N LEU A 19 -0.14 -1.07 -8.63
CA LEU A 19 0.62 -0.47 -7.53
C LEU A 19 1.25 0.87 -7.92
N GLY A 20 1.65 1.04 -9.18
CA GLY A 20 2.18 2.30 -9.70
C GLY A 20 1.14 3.41 -9.83
N SER A 21 -0.09 3.07 -10.20
CA SER A 21 -1.15 4.03 -10.56
C SER A 21 -2.07 4.39 -9.39
N VAL A 22 -2.38 3.45 -8.51
CA VAL A 22 -3.32 3.69 -7.39
C VAL A 22 -2.67 4.59 -6.33
N PRO A 23 -3.34 5.69 -5.93
CA PRO A 23 -2.74 6.65 -5.00
C PRO A 23 -2.82 6.23 -3.53
N VAL A 24 -3.82 5.44 -3.15
CA VAL A 24 -4.10 5.07 -1.76
C VAL A 24 -4.15 3.56 -1.63
N GLY A 25 -3.48 3.03 -0.62
CA GLY A 25 -3.62 1.64 -0.18
C GLY A 25 -4.11 1.59 1.26
N HIS A 26 -4.59 0.43 1.67
CA HIS A 26 -5.10 0.18 3.02
C HIS A 26 -4.11 -0.69 3.78
N LEU A 27 -3.55 -0.12 4.84
CA LEU A 27 -2.61 -0.81 5.71
C LEU A 27 -3.35 -1.37 6.92
N ALA A 28 -3.32 -2.69 7.08
CA ALA A 28 -3.79 -3.39 8.26
C ALA A 28 -2.60 -3.74 9.17
N THR A 29 -2.69 -3.35 10.43
CA THR A 29 -1.74 -3.67 11.50
C THR A 29 -2.47 -4.35 12.65
N LEU A 30 -1.75 -5.05 13.51
CA LEU A 30 -2.33 -5.67 14.70
C LEU A 30 -2.31 -4.69 15.88
N GLY A 31 -3.48 -4.36 16.41
CA GLY A 31 -3.61 -3.50 17.57
C GLY A 31 -3.30 -4.24 18.88
N GLU A 32 -2.92 -3.50 19.94
CA GLU A 32 -2.62 -4.06 21.27
C GLU A 32 -3.80 -4.80 21.90
N ASN A 33 -5.02 -4.43 21.52
CA ASN A 33 -6.26 -5.08 21.96
C ASN A 33 -6.61 -6.36 21.15
N GLY A 34 -5.72 -6.79 20.25
CA GLY A 34 -5.94 -7.94 19.39
C GLY A 34 -6.83 -7.68 18.17
N PHE A 35 -7.41 -6.49 18.03
CA PHE A 35 -8.18 -6.13 16.83
C PHE A 35 -7.27 -5.69 15.69
N PRO A 36 -7.56 -6.08 14.44
CA PRO A 36 -6.94 -5.45 13.27
C PRO A 36 -7.26 -3.95 13.23
N TYR A 37 -6.24 -3.16 12.93
CA TYR A 37 -6.34 -1.72 12.77
C TYR A 37 -6.00 -1.35 11.34
N VAL A 38 -6.95 -0.78 10.60
CA VAL A 38 -6.81 -0.46 9.18
C VAL A 38 -6.79 1.04 8.97
N THR A 39 -5.81 1.52 8.19
CA THR A 39 -5.72 2.93 7.80
C THR A 39 -5.40 3.09 6.33
N PRO A 40 -5.98 4.10 5.64
CA PRO A 40 -5.54 4.48 4.30
C PRO A 40 -4.18 5.17 4.38
N VAL A 41 -3.31 4.90 3.42
CA VAL A 41 -2.00 5.54 3.30
C VAL A 41 -1.69 5.87 1.83
N HIS A 42 -1.10 7.03 1.58
CA HIS A 42 -0.41 7.28 0.32
C HIS A 42 0.89 6.50 0.29
N PHE A 43 1.15 5.81 -0.80
CA PHE A 43 2.27 4.90 -0.90
C PHE A 43 2.99 4.99 -2.23
N VAL A 44 4.18 4.42 -2.28
CA VAL A 44 4.92 4.11 -3.51
C VAL A 44 5.38 2.66 -3.49
N PHE A 45 5.44 2.06 -4.66
CA PHE A 45 6.03 0.74 -4.88
C PHE A 45 7.34 0.94 -5.64
N MET A 46 8.45 0.59 -5.02
CA MET A 46 9.77 0.72 -5.62
C MET A 46 10.72 -0.35 -5.08
N ASN A 47 11.64 -0.82 -5.91
CA ASN A 47 12.63 -1.83 -5.54
C ASN A 47 12.03 -3.11 -4.93
N GLY A 48 10.81 -3.50 -5.37
CA GLY A 48 10.12 -4.68 -4.86
C GLY A 48 9.54 -4.54 -3.45
N HIS A 49 9.43 -3.32 -2.92
CA HIS A 49 8.86 -3.02 -1.61
C HIS A 49 7.79 -1.94 -1.69
N VAL A 50 6.89 -1.93 -0.72
CA VAL A 50 5.93 -0.84 -0.52
C VAL A 50 6.50 0.11 0.53
N TYR A 51 6.44 1.41 0.23
CA TYR A 51 6.85 2.46 1.15
C TYR A 51 5.72 3.47 1.34
N PHE A 52 5.60 3.97 2.56
CA PHE A 52 4.72 5.08 2.89
C PHE A 52 5.36 5.96 3.97
N HIS A 53 4.81 7.14 4.18
CA HIS A 53 5.30 8.05 5.21
C HIS A 53 4.20 8.47 6.18
N GLY A 54 4.59 8.99 7.32
CA GLY A 54 3.69 9.53 8.33
C GLY A 54 4.45 10.23 9.43
N LEU A 55 3.73 10.67 10.45
CA LEU A 55 4.36 11.17 11.66
C LEU A 55 5.13 10.06 12.36
N ALA A 56 6.23 10.40 13.04
CA ALA A 56 7.05 9.46 13.80
C ALA A 56 6.35 8.89 15.06
N ALA A 57 5.10 9.24 15.27
CA ALA A 57 4.25 8.77 16.37
C ALA A 57 2.83 8.47 15.87
N GLY A 58 2.04 7.78 16.68
CA GLY A 58 0.66 7.42 16.36
C GLY A 58 0.39 5.93 16.46
N GLN A 59 -0.91 5.55 16.40
CA GLN A 59 -1.34 4.17 16.64
C GLN A 59 -0.70 3.18 15.65
N LYS A 60 -0.65 3.53 14.40
CA LYS A 60 -0.05 2.72 13.34
C LYS A 60 1.40 2.34 13.65
N LEU A 61 2.25 3.32 14.02
CA LEU A 61 3.65 3.05 14.37
C LEU A 61 3.79 2.28 15.67
N LYS A 62 2.92 2.53 16.65
CA LYS A 62 2.88 1.76 17.89
C LYS A 62 2.61 0.28 17.60
N ASN A 63 1.61 0.01 16.76
CA ASN A 63 1.29 -1.35 16.33
C ASN A 63 2.47 -2.02 15.62
N LEU A 64 3.11 -1.33 14.66
CA LEU A 64 4.23 -1.86 13.89
C LEU A 64 5.47 -2.18 14.76
N ARG A 65 5.69 -1.41 15.81
CA ARG A 65 6.79 -1.68 16.77
C ARG A 65 6.51 -2.90 17.64
N ALA A 66 5.25 -3.15 17.95
CA ALA A 66 4.84 -4.31 18.74
C ALA A 66 4.78 -5.59 17.90
N ASP A 67 4.27 -5.50 16.68
CA ASP A 67 4.19 -6.59 15.72
C ASP A 67 4.41 -6.05 14.30
N SER A 68 5.48 -6.46 13.66
CA SER A 68 5.86 -5.98 12.32
C SER A 68 5.04 -6.58 11.18
N ARG A 69 4.28 -7.62 11.44
CA ARG A 69 3.45 -8.28 10.42
C ARG A 69 2.31 -7.37 9.99
N VAL A 70 2.16 -7.21 8.69
CA VAL A 70 1.14 -6.34 8.09
C VAL A 70 0.45 -7.03 6.93
N CYS A 71 -0.75 -6.56 6.66
CA CYS A 71 -1.43 -6.79 5.40
C CYS A 71 -1.66 -5.43 4.74
N PHE A 72 -1.34 -5.34 3.45
CA PHE A 72 -1.53 -4.13 2.65
C PHE A 72 -2.37 -4.49 1.43
N GLU A 73 -3.38 -3.69 1.17
CA GLU A 73 -4.32 -3.91 0.07
C GLU A 73 -4.43 -2.68 -0.80
N VAL A 74 -4.51 -2.89 -2.11
CA VAL A 74 -4.92 -1.87 -3.08
C VAL A 74 -6.00 -2.42 -3.99
N GLU A 75 -6.90 -1.53 -4.39
CA GLU A 75 -7.95 -1.83 -5.37
C GLU A 75 -7.89 -0.85 -6.54
N GLY A 76 -8.16 -1.37 -7.73
CA GLY A 76 -8.40 -0.56 -8.91
C GLY A 76 -9.81 0.01 -8.93
N GLN A 77 -10.13 0.71 -10.01
CA GLN A 77 -11.51 1.12 -10.26
C GLN A 77 -12.41 -0.11 -10.37
N HIS A 78 -13.61 -0.02 -9.82
CA HIS A 78 -14.64 -1.04 -9.94
C HIS A 78 -15.86 -0.48 -10.65
N SER A 79 -16.58 -1.36 -11.33
CA SER A 79 -17.85 -1.04 -12.00
C SER A 79 -18.80 -2.23 -11.95
N PHE A 80 -20.10 -1.97 -12.02
CA PHE A 80 -21.09 -3.04 -12.08
C PHE A 80 -21.24 -3.56 -13.51
N ILE A 81 -21.22 -4.88 -13.64
CA ILE A 81 -21.58 -5.59 -14.86
C ILE A 81 -23.08 -5.85 -14.74
N GLN A 82 -23.87 -5.03 -15.41
CA GLN A 82 -25.34 -5.07 -15.34
C GLN A 82 -25.90 -6.37 -15.94
N ALA A 83 -26.96 -6.89 -15.34
CA ALA A 83 -27.74 -8.02 -15.82
C ALA A 83 -29.26 -7.73 -15.65
N ASP A 84 -30.10 -8.50 -16.31
CA ASP A 84 -31.53 -8.31 -16.28
C ASP A 84 -32.14 -8.59 -14.90
N VAL A 85 -31.49 -9.44 -14.11
CA VAL A 85 -31.88 -9.74 -12.73
C VAL A 85 -30.77 -9.35 -11.75
N PRO A 86 -31.11 -8.82 -10.56
CA PRO A 86 -30.12 -8.34 -9.59
C PRO A 86 -29.09 -9.41 -9.15
N CYS A 87 -29.52 -10.67 -9.07
CA CYS A 87 -28.66 -11.78 -8.63
C CYS A 87 -27.53 -12.10 -9.61
N ASP A 88 -27.66 -11.72 -10.87
CA ASP A 88 -26.68 -11.96 -11.93
C ASP A 88 -25.77 -10.73 -12.16
N THR A 89 -26.08 -9.59 -11.53
CA THR A 89 -25.21 -8.41 -11.55
C THR A 89 -23.90 -8.73 -10.83
N ASN A 90 -22.80 -8.51 -11.53
CA ASN A 90 -21.44 -8.73 -11.02
C ASN A 90 -20.68 -7.41 -10.89
N THR A 91 -19.51 -7.47 -10.30
CA THR A 91 -18.59 -6.32 -10.18
C THR A 91 -17.30 -6.63 -10.92
N ALA A 92 -16.97 -5.78 -11.91
CA ALA A 92 -15.64 -5.76 -12.47
C ALA A 92 -14.70 -5.04 -11.50
N TYR A 93 -13.56 -5.65 -11.18
CA TYR A 93 -12.59 -5.12 -10.24
C TYR A 93 -11.20 -5.68 -10.45
N GLN A 94 -10.22 -5.01 -9.87
CA GLN A 94 -8.87 -5.51 -9.67
C GLN A 94 -8.47 -5.23 -8.22
N SER A 95 -7.83 -6.20 -7.57
CA SER A 95 -7.28 -5.99 -6.23
C SER A 95 -5.98 -6.74 -6.03
N VAL A 96 -5.08 -6.16 -5.24
CA VAL A 96 -3.81 -6.75 -4.84
C VAL A 96 -3.75 -6.79 -3.32
N ILE A 97 -3.39 -7.95 -2.78
CA ILE A 97 -3.14 -8.14 -1.35
C ILE A 97 -1.68 -8.51 -1.15
N ILE A 98 -1.03 -7.80 -0.26
CA ILE A 98 0.37 -7.97 0.11
C ILE A 98 0.43 -8.31 1.59
N THR A 99 1.14 -9.37 1.96
CA THR A 99 1.54 -9.64 3.33
C THR A 99 3.05 -9.47 3.45
N GLY A 100 3.50 -8.97 4.59
CA GLY A 100 4.92 -8.73 4.81
C GLY A 100 5.22 -8.20 6.20
N ASN A 101 6.45 -7.74 6.37
CA ASN A 101 6.92 -7.14 7.61
C ASN A 101 7.27 -5.67 7.37
N ALA A 102 6.73 -4.80 8.21
CA ALA A 102 6.95 -3.37 8.14
C ALA A 102 7.98 -2.91 9.17
N ALA A 103 8.86 -1.99 8.77
CA ALA A 103 9.85 -1.38 9.64
C ALA A 103 10.08 0.09 9.27
N VAL A 104 10.51 0.89 10.24
CA VAL A 104 10.93 2.27 10.02
C VAL A 104 12.27 2.28 9.29
N VAL A 105 12.37 3.06 8.24
CA VAL A 105 13.62 3.30 7.50
C VAL A 105 14.49 4.26 8.29
N ASN A 106 15.67 3.78 8.69
CA ASN A 106 16.66 4.59 9.45
C ASN A 106 17.72 5.23 8.56
N ASP A 107 17.98 4.68 7.38
CA ASP A 107 18.93 5.23 6.42
C ASP A 107 18.39 6.53 5.81
N ARG A 108 19.15 7.63 5.97
CA ARG A 108 18.76 8.96 5.50
C ARG A 108 18.62 9.03 3.97
N ALA A 109 19.55 8.40 3.25
CA ALA A 109 19.52 8.43 1.79
C ALA A 109 18.32 7.68 1.23
N VAL A 110 18.01 6.51 1.80
CA VAL A 110 16.80 5.73 1.46
C VAL A 110 15.54 6.52 1.80
N LYS A 111 15.50 7.15 2.98
CA LYS A 111 14.36 7.99 3.41
C LYS A 111 14.09 9.12 2.41
N ILE A 112 15.11 9.84 1.98
CA ILE A 112 14.99 10.92 1.00
C ILE A 112 14.52 10.37 -0.36
N ALA A 113 15.11 9.28 -0.84
CA ALA A 113 14.71 8.66 -2.10
C ALA A 113 13.23 8.24 -2.11
N VAL A 114 12.73 7.70 -1.00
CA VAL A 114 11.31 7.35 -0.84
C VAL A 114 10.43 8.59 -0.83
N LEU A 115 10.81 9.65 -0.11
CA LEU A 115 10.05 10.90 -0.09
C LEU A 115 10.00 11.55 -1.47
N ASP A 116 11.11 11.53 -2.22
CA ASP A 116 11.15 12.01 -3.61
C ASP A 116 10.19 11.20 -4.52
N ALA A 117 10.16 9.88 -4.36
CA ALA A 117 9.24 9.02 -5.09
C ALA A 117 7.78 9.28 -4.73
N ILE A 118 7.48 9.52 -3.45
CA ILE A 118 6.14 9.92 -2.98
C ILE A 118 5.73 11.27 -3.60
N VAL A 119 6.62 12.24 -3.59
CA VAL A 119 6.37 13.56 -4.22
C VAL A 119 6.14 13.38 -5.73
N ALA A 120 6.99 12.64 -6.42
CA ALA A 120 6.85 12.41 -7.86
C ALA A 120 5.51 11.76 -8.23
N LYS A 121 5.01 10.82 -7.41
CA LYS A 121 3.73 10.13 -7.64
C LYS A 121 2.51 11.01 -7.29
N HIS A 122 2.54 11.71 -6.16
CA HIS A 122 1.35 12.31 -5.57
C HIS A 122 1.28 13.83 -5.71
N THR A 123 2.44 14.51 -5.75
CA THR A 123 2.54 15.97 -5.81
C THR A 123 3.70 16.41 -6.73
N PRO A 124 3.70 16.00 -8.02
CA PRO A 124 4.83 16.18 -8.94
C PRO A 124 5.23 17.66 -9.13
N GLN A 125 4.33 18.60 -8.86
CA GLN A 125 4.62 20.05 -8.89
C GLN A 125 5.66 20.47 -7.84
N HIS A 126 5.93 19.64 -6.83
CA HIS A 126 6.93 19.87 -5.79
C HIS A 126 8.22 19.07 -6.00
N ALA A 127 8.37 18.40 -7.14
CA ALA A 127 9.57 17.62 -7.45
C ALA A 127 10.84 18.50 -7.38
N GLY A 128 11.87 17.98 -6.71
CA GLY A 128 13.14 18.69 -6.51
C GLY A 128 13.15 19.70 -5.37
N ALA A 129 12.05 19.87 -4.62
CA ALA A 129 12.03 20.71 -3.44
C ALA A 129 12.88 20.10 -2.31
N ALA A 130 13.59 20.95 -1.57
CA ALA A 130 14.35 20.53 -0.41
C ALA A 130 13.44 20.26 0.79
N TYR A 131 13.85 19.27 1.60
CA TYR A 131 13.15 18.94 2.85
C TYR A 131 13.86 19.63 4.03
N PRO A 132 13.16 20.50 4.79
CA PRO A 132 13.72 21.08 6.02
C PRO A 132 14.10 19.98 7.02
N GLU A 133 15.23 20.11 7.71
CA GLU A 133 15.75 19.10 8.64
C GLU A 133 14.78 18.75 9.78
N ASN A 134 14.07 19.75 10.32
CA ASN A 134 13.06 19.53 11.34
C ASN A 134 11.90 18.67 10.83
N MET A 135 11.48 18.85 9.57
CA MET A 135 10.42 18.05 8.95
C MET A 135 10.89 16.62 8.70
N LEU A 136 12.13 16.44 8.22
CA LEU A 136 12.70 15.11 8.06
C LEU A 136 12.77 14.33 9.40
N LYS A 137 13.12 15.00 10.49
CA LYS A 137 13.12 14.37 11.83
C LYS A 137 11.74 13.96 12.32
N MET A 138 10.73 14.73 12.00
CA MET A 138 9.34 14.46 12.40
C MET A 138 8.63 13.45 11.51
N THR A 139 9.15 13.17 10.33
CA THR A 139 8.57 12.24 9.37
C THR A 139 9.20 10.86 9.52
N ALA A 140 8.38 9.84 9.71
CA ALA A 140 8.79 8.45 9.58
C ALA A 140 8.51 7.98 8.15
N VAL A 141 9.47 7.28 7.55
CA VAL A 141 9.27 6.48 6.34
C VAL A 141 9.25 5.02 6.77
N ILE A 142 8.25 4.29 6.30
CA ILE A 142 8.03 2.89 6.62
C ILE A 142 8.20 2.07 5.35
N GLU A 143 8.97 0.98 5.44
CA GLU A 143 9.16 -0.02 4.42
C GLU A 143 8.34 -1.27 4.76
N ILE A 144 7.61 -1.82 3.80
CA ILE A 144 7.02 -3.14 3.87
C ILE A 144 7.85 -4.08 3.00
N LYS A 145 8.59 -4.99 3.65
CA LYS A 145 9.25 -6.10 2.96
C LYS A 145 8.22 -7.18 2.65
N ILE A 146 7.97 -7.39 1.36
CA ILE A 146 6.91 -8.26 0.87
C ILE A 146 7.33 -9.73 1.09
N GLN A 147 6.46 -10.51 1.74
CA GLN A 147 6.57 -11.97 1.83
C GLN A 147 5.72 -12.66 0.78
N GLU A 148 4.49 -12.19 0.57
CA GLU A 148 3.58 -12.71 -0.44
C GLU A 148 2.83 -11.54 -1.08
N ILE A 149 2.67 -11.62 -2.38
CA ILE A 149 1.85 -10.70 -3.17
C ILE A 149 0.91 -11.51 -4.06
N THR A 150 -0.36 -11.20 -4.01
CA THR A 150 -1.39 -11.84 -4.81
C THR A 150 -2.31 -10.79 -5.41
N GLY A 151 -2.65 -10.97 -6.68
CA GLY A 151 -3.59 -10.10 -7.38
C GLY A 151 -4.69 -10.92 -8.03
N LYS A 152 -5.89 -10.36 -8.06
CA LYS A 152 -7.04 -10.95 -8.75
C LYS A 152 -7.86 -9.90 -9.47
N TYR A 153 -8.56 -10.32 -10.51
CA TYR A 153 -9.52 -9.49 -11.21
C TYR A 153 -10.82 -10.26 -11.48
N TYR A 154 -11.83 -9.51 -11.87
CA TYR A 154 -13.04 -9.99 -12.52
C TYR A 154 -13.47 -8.94 -13.55
N SER A 155 -13.89 -9.40 -14.72
CA SER A 155 -14.35 -8.55 -15.84
C SER A 155 -15.46 -9.25 -16.65
#